data_39aef5380f5a22181a617aa25b2f2bcd
#
_entry.id   39aef5380f5a22181a617aa25b2f2bcd
#
_cell.length_a   1.000
_cell.length_b   1.000
_cell.length_c   1.000
_cell.angle_alpha   90.00
_cell.angle_beta   90.00
_cell.angle_gamma   90.00
#
_symmetry.space_group_name_H-M   'P 1'
#
loop_
_entity.id
_entity.type
_entity.pdbx_description
1 polymer ?
#
loop_
_entity_poly.entity_id
_entity_poly.type
_entity_poly.pdbx_seq_one_letter_code
_entity_poly.pdbx_strand_id
1 'polypeptide(L)'
;LLPVGGGSVIDTAKAIAAGVLYEGDFWDFYIGKAKVTKALKVAVVLTIPAAGSEGSGNTVITKLDGLQKLSLRVPEVLRPVFSIMNPELTYTLPPFQTACGVADMMAHIMERYFTNTQEVEIGDRLCEGTLMAIINEAPKVMRNPEDYGARANLMWAGMIAHNGTCGVGCEEDWASHFLEHEISAIYGVTHGAGLSV
;
A
#
# COMPACT_ATOMS: atom_id res chain seq x y z
N LEU A 1 18.03 4.29 -3.65
CA LEU A 1 17.23 3.63 -4.67
C LEU A 1 16.08 4.53 -5.07
N LEU A 2 15.73 4.52 -6.38
CA LEU A 2 14.61 5.29 -6.92
C LEU A 2 13.70 4.36 -7.75
N PRO A 3 12.79 3.60 -7.11
CA PRO A 3 11.77 2.84 -7.84
C PRO A 3 10.81 3.78 -8.57
N VAL A 4 10.49 3.43 -9.81
CA VAL A 4 9.46 4.06 -10.63
C VAL A 4 8.41 3.01 -10.90
N GLY A 5 7.26 3.07 -10.23
CA GLY A 5 6.25 2.02 -10.32
C GLY A 5 5.18 2.08 -9.23
N GLY A 6 4.45 0.99 -9.08
CA GLY A 6 3.48 0.76 -8.02
C GLY A 6 4.05 -0.02 -6.83
N GLY A 7 3.15 -0.55 -5.99
CA GLY A 7 3.49 -1.23 -4.74
C GLY A 7 4.57 -2.30 -4.90
N SER A 8 4.43 -3.23 -5.84
CA SER A 8 5.39 -4.33 -6.02
C SER A 8 6.81 -3.85 -6.36
N VAL A 9 6.95 -2.78 -7.15
CA VAL A 9 8.26 -2.20 -7.49
C VAL A 9 8.86 -1.49 -6.29
N ILE A 10 8.04 -0.74 -5.55
CA ILE A 10 8.45 0.00 -4.35
C ILE A 10 8.86 -0.98 -3.25
N ASP A 11 8.05 -2.00 -3.01
CA ASP A 11 8.29 -3.02 -1.98
C ASP A 11 9.57 -3.83 -2.27
N THR A 12 9.79 -4.20 -3.54
CA THR A 12 11.04 -4.82 -3.97
C THR A 12 12.25 -3.92 -3.69
N ALA A 13 12.14 -2.62 -3.99
CA ALA A 13 13.22 -1.68 -3.72
C ALA A 13 13.51 -1.53 -2.22
N LYS A 14 12.48 -1.55 -1.36
CA LYS A 14 12.64 -1.54 0.10
C LYS A 14 13.30 -2.83 0.60
N ALA A 15 12.88 -3.99 0.09
CA ALA A 15 13.49 -5.27 0.42
C ALA A 15 14.98 -5.31 0.04
N ILE A 16 15.33 -4.84 -1.17
CA ILE A 16 16.73 -4.69 -1.61
C ILE A 16 17.48 -3.72 -0.70
N ALA A 17 16.86 -2.56 -0.37
CA ALA A 17 17.49 -1.55 0.48
C ALA A 17 17.86 -2.07 1.88
N ALA A 18 17.04 -2.95 2.45
CA ALA A 18 17.34 -3.61 3.72
C ALA A 18 18.33 -4.76 3.53
N GLY A 19 18.10 -5.62 2.52
CA GLY A 19 18.88 -6.83 2.31
C GLY A 19 20.34 -6.58 1.96
N VAL A 20 20.65 -5.54 1.19
CA VAL A 20 22.03 -5.23 0.77
C VAL A 20 22.97 -4.88 1.96
N LEU A 21 22.40 -4.49 3.08
CA LEU A 21 23.13 -4.16 4.31
C LEU A 21 23.12 -5.28 5.37
N TYR A 22 22.61 -6.45 4.99
CA TYR A 22 22.49 -7.62 5.84
C TYR A 22 23.34 -8.78 5.30
N GLU A 23 24.07 -9.47 6.16
CA GLU A 23 24.96 -10.58 5.75
C GLU A 23 24.23 -11.94 5.60
N GLY A 24 22.97 -12.02 6.06
CA GLY A 24 22.13 -13.20 5.94
C GLY A 24 21.18 -13.16 4.74
N ASP A 25 20.23 -14.08 4.71
CA ASP A 25 19.14 -14.06 3.75
C ASP A 25 18.15 -12.96 4.14
N PHE A 26 17.82 -12.03 3.22
CA PHE A 26 16.84 -10.97 3.49
C PHE A 26 15.46 -11.50 3.88
N TRP A 27 15.12 -12.74 3.52
CA TRP A 27 13.90 -13.41 3.94
C TRP A 27 13.81 -13.63 5.45
N ASP A 28 14.93 -13.65 6.15
CA ASP A 28 14.99 -13.70 7.61
C ASP A 28 14.21 -12.56 8.28
N PHE A 29 14.10 -11.41 7.62
CA PHE A 29 13.30 -10.28 8.11
C PHE A 29 11.80 -10.58 8.06
N TYR A 30 11.31 -11.25 7.00
CA TYR A 30 9.90 -11.54 6.79
C TYR A 30 9.38 -12.67 7.67
N ILE A 31 10.25 -13.60 8.06
CA ILE A 31 9.92 -14.70 8.99
C ILE A 31 10.28 -14.41 10.45
N GLY A 32 10.65 -13.17 10.75
CA GLY A 32 10.95 -12.72 12.12
C GLY A 32 12.25 -13.27 12.73
N LYS A 33 13.12 -13.90 11.93
CA LYS A 33 14.40 -14.44 12.37
C LYS A 33 15.48 -13.35 12.58
N ALA A 34 15.35 -12.23 11.86
CA ALA A 34 16.19 -11.04 12.02
C ALA A 34 15.33 -9.77 12.01
N LYS A 35 15.90 -8.64 12.50
CA LYS A 35 15.23 -7.34 12.50
C LYS A 35 15.94 -6.37 11.54
N VAL A 36 15.17 -5.61 10.78
CA VAL A 36 15.70 -4.51 9.97
C VAL A 36 16.03 -3.34 10.90
N THR A 37 17.31 -3.02 11.03
CA THR A 37 17.81 -1.88 11.83
C THR A 37 18.37 -0.75 10.98
N LYS A 38 18.66 -1.03 9.69
CA LYS A 38 19.20 -0.09 8.71
C LYS A 38 18.80 -0.50 7.29
N ALA A 39 18.67 0.47 6.41
CA ALA A 39 18.45 0.25 4.98
C ALA A 39 19.06 1.40 4.16
N LEU A 40 19.29 1.19 2.88
CA LEU A 40 19.59 2.27 1.96
C LEU A 40 18.35 3.19 1.84
N LYS A 41 18.59 4.48 1.55
CA LYS A 41 17.48 5.42 1.33
C LYS A 41 16.72 5.05 0.05
N VAL A 42 15.40 5.08 0.15
CA VAL A 42 14.47 4.87 -0.95
C VAL A 42 13.71 6.16 -1.19
N ALA A 43 13.63 6.60 -2.44
CA ALA A 43 12.72 7.65 -2.91
C ALA A 43 11.87 7.05 -4.03
N VAL A 44 10.68 7.58 -4.29
CA VAL A 44 9.69 6.93 -5.14
C VAL A 44 9.20 7.87 -6.24
N VAL A 45 8.97 7.34 -7.45
CA VAL A 45 8.08 7.93 -8.46
C VAL A 45 6.88 6.99 -8.62
N LEU A 46 5.72 7.41 -8.14
CA LEU A 46 4.51 6.59 -8.13
C LEU A 46 3.82 6.59 -9.49
N THR A 47 3.49 5.41 -10.01
CA THR A 47 2.76 5.25 -11.28
C THR A 47 1.40 4.56 -11.15
N ILE A 48 1.10 3.97 -9.99
CA ILE A 48 -0.21 3.38 -9.68
C ILE A 48 -0.54 3.57 -8.21
N PRO A 49 -1.54 4.39 -7.86
CA PRO A 49 -2.04 4.53 -6.50
C PRO A 49 -2.89 3.32 -6.12
N ALA A 50 -2.50 2.62 -5.07
CA ALA A 50 -3.18 1.45 -4.51
C ALA A 50 -2.65 1.18 -3.09
N ALA A 51 -1.56 0.42 -3.00
CA ALA A 51 -0.96 -0.09 -1.77
C ALA A 51 -0.40 0.96 -0.80
N GLY A 52 -0.31 2.24 -1.17
CA GLY A 52 0.23 3.30 -0.31
C GLY A 52 1.70 3.10 0.11
N SER A 53 2.45 2.26 -0.61
CA SER A 53 3.84 1.94 -0.29
C SER A 53 4.78 3.15 -0.39
N GLU A 54 4.43 4.14 -1.21
CA GLU A 54 5.15 5.41 -1.35
C GLU A 54 5.14 6.26 -0.08
N GLY A 55 4.17 6.06 0.82
CA GLY A 55 4.03 6.79 2.09
C GLY A 55 4.22 5.92 3.33
N SER A 56 4.37 4.60 3.18
CA SER A 56 4.43 3.66 4.30
C SER A 56 5.82 3.06 4.51
N GLY A 57 6.03 2.48 5.69
CA GLY A 57 7.21 1.68 6.00
C GLY A 57 7.02 0.18 5.80
N ASN A 58 5.99 -0.20 5.03
CA ASN A 58 5.66 -1.59 4.75
C ASN A 58 6.34 -2.06 3.47
N THR A 59 6.58 -3.36 3.39
CA THR A 59 7.00 -4.05 2.18
C THR A 59 6.40 -5.45 2.19
N VAL A 60 5.82 -5.88 1.06
CA VAL A 60 5.19 -7.20 0.88
C VAL A 60 5.89 -7.91 -0.25
N ILE A 61 6.44 -9.10 0.03
CA ILE A 61 7.19 -9.89 -0.94
C ILE A 61 6.61 -11.30 -1.01
N THR A 62 6.51 -11.81 -2.22
CA THR A 62 6.14 -13.21 -2.47
C THR A 62 7.39 -14.04 -2.72
N LYS A 63 7.62 -15.05 -1.90
CA LYS A 63 8.60 -16.11 -2.14
C LYS A 63 7.95 -17.18 -2.99
N LEU A 64 8.46 -17.41 -4.19
CA LEU A 64 7.90 -18.40 -5.11
C LEU A 64 8.09 -19.84 -4.61
N ASP A 65 9.22 -20.13 -3.95
CA ASP A 65 9.43 -21.37 -3.25
C ASP A 65 8.55 -21.41 -1.99
N GLY A 66 7.53 -22.27 -2.00
CA GLY A 66 6.53 -22.40 -0.96
C GLY A 66 5.36 -21.39 -1.05
N LEU A 67 5.30 -20.55 -2.09
CA LEU A 67 4.20 -19.60 -2.37
C LEU A 67 3.81 -18.76 -1.15
N GLN A 68 4.80 -18.20 -0.46
CA GLN A 68 4.60 -17.38 0.75
C GLN A 68 4.59 -15.89 0.40
N LYS A 69 3.49 -15.20 0.65
CA LYS A 69 3.38 -13.73 0.51
C LYS A 69 3.33 -13.11 1.90
N LEU A 70 4.45 -12.53 2.34
CA LEU A 70 4.61 -12.01 3.69
C LEU A 70 4.86 -10.51 3.68
N SER A 71 4.36 -9.85 4.73
CA SER A 71 4.56 -8.42 4.98
C SER A 71 5.61 -8.19 6.07
N LEU A 72 6.33 -7.08 5.95
CA LEU A 72 7.26 -6.55 6.93
C LEU A 72 6.97 -5.07 7.13
N ARG A 73 6.85 -4.60 8.37
CA ARG A 73 6.56 -3.19 8.70
C ARG A 73 7.64 -2.62 9.61
N VAL A 74 8.43 -1.68 9.08
CA VAL A 74 9.49 -0.97 9.82
C VAL A 74 9.54 0.49 9.37
N PRO A 75 8.55 1.32 9.76
CA PRO A 75 8.39 2.69 9.24
C PRO A 75 9.58 3.60 9.54
N GLU A 76 10.28 3.38 10.64
CA GLU A 76 11.45 4.17 11.04
C GLU A 76 12.62 4.01 10.07
N VAL A 77 12.68 2.89 9.34
CA VAL A 77 13.82 2.53 8.47
C VAL A 77 13.41 2.50 6.99
N LEU A 78 12.22 1.95 6.67
CA LEU A 78 11.81 1.63 5.30
C LEU A 78 10.91 2.67 4.65
N ARG A 79 10.39 3.66 5.40
CA ARG A 79 9.58 4.72 4.79
C ARG A 79 10.41 5.51 3.78
N PRO A 80 9.91 5.75 2.56
CA PRO A 80 10.60 6.55 1.56
C PRO A 80 10.91 7.96 2.07
N VAL A 81 12.09 8.49 1.70
CA VAL A 81 12.52 9.83 2.11
C VAL A 81 11.75 10.94 1.40
N PHE A 82 11.26 10.67 0.20
CA PHE A 82 10.29 11.48 -0.54
C PHE A 82 9.60 10.62 -1.62
N SER A 83 8.45 11.10 -2.09
CA SER A 83 7.71 10.45 -3.18
C SER A 83 7.22 11.50 -4.17
N ILE A 84 7.51 11.29 -5.44
CA ILE A 84 6.98 12.07 -6.55
C ILE A 84 5.65 11.45 -6.95
N MET A 85 4.58 12.21 -6.78
CA MET A 85 3.21 11.79 -6.99
C MET A 85 2.56 12.67 -8.06
N ASN A 86 2.95 12.44 -9.35
CA ASN A 86 2.36 13.14 -10.49
C ASN A 86 1.16 12.35 -11.05
N PRO A 87 -0.08 12.87 -10.97
CA PRO A 87 -1.28 12.19 -11.46
C PRO A 87 -1.22 11.80 -12.94
N GLU A 88 -0.53 12.57 -13.78
CA GLU A 88 -0.40 12.29 -15.22
C GLU A 88 0.28 10.95 -15.50
N LEU A 89 1.15 10.47 -14.61
CA LEU A 89 1.81 9.17 -14.74
C LEU A 89 0.82 7.99 -14.60
N THR A 90 -0.43 8.26 -14.22
CA THR A 90 -1.47 7.26 -14.05
C THR A 90 -2.50 7.23 -15.18
N TYR A 91 -2.41 8.14 -16.17
CA TYR A 91 -3.40 8.26 -17.25
C TYR A 91 -3.51 7.00 -18.13
N THR A 92 -2.40 6.30 -18.31
CA THR A 92 -2.33 5.09 -19.12
C THR A 92 -2.70 3.80 -18.38
N LEU A 93 -3.08 3.90 -17.10
CA LEU A 93 -3.49 2.71 -16.33
C LEU A 93 -4.77 2.10 -16.93
N PRO A 94 -4.80 0.79 -17.17
CA PRO A 94 -6.03 0.10 -17.53
C PRO A 94 -7.13 0.31 -16.49
N PRO A 95 -8.40 0.42 -16.90
CA PRO A 95 -9.52 0.60 -15.97
C PRO A 95 -9.55 -0.45 -14.85
N PHE A 96 -9.26 -1.71 -15.17
CA PHE A 96 -9.18 -2.80 -14.19
C PHE A 96 -8.14 -2.50 -13.09
N GLN A 97 -6.94 -2.03 -13.46
CA GLN A 97 -5.90 -1.70 -12.48
C GLN A 97 -6.29 -0.50 -11.62
N THR A 98 -6.96 0.49 -12.20
CA THR A 98 -7.52 1.62 -11.45
C THR A 98 -8.56 1.15 -10.44
N ALA A 99 -9.49 0.27 -10.85
CA ALA A 99 -10.51 -0.29 -9.95
C ALA A 99 -9.89 -1.12 -8.83
N CYS A 100 -8.88 -1.97 -9.13
CA CYS A 100 -8.14 -2.72 -8.12
C CYS A 100 -7.45 -1.78 -7.12
N GLY A 101 -6.83 -0.68 -7.59
CA GLY A 101 -6.21 0.30 -6.70
C GLY A 101 -7.24 0.97 -5.78
N VAL A 102 -8.42 1.29 -6.30
CA VAL A 102 -9.52 1.85 -5.50
C VAL A 102 -9.99 0.86 -4.44
N ALA A 103 -10.20 -0.40 -4.79
CA ALA A 103 -10.60 -1.43 -3.83
C ALA A 103 -9.55 -1.61 -2.72
N ASP A 104 -8.27 -1.65 -3.08
CA ASP A 104 -7.15 -1.80 -2.15
C ASP A 104 -7.08 -0.63 -1.15
N MET A 105 -7.11 0.63 -1.63
CA MET A 105 -7.08 1.78 -0.72
C MET A 105 -8.31 1.87 0.19
N MET A 106 -9.49 1.46 -0.29
CA MET A 106 -10.70 1.37 0.55
C MET A 106 -10.56 0.28 1.62
N ALA A 107 -10.04 -0.90 1.26
CA ALA A 107 -9.78 -1.97 2.21
C ALA A 107 -8.80 -1.53 3.31
N HIS A 108 -7.70 -0.86 2.95
CA HIS A 108 -6.76 -0.30 3.91
C HIS A 108 -7.42 0.62 4.94
N ILE A 109 -8.38 1.45 4.51
CA ILE A 109 -9.10 2.36 5.43
C ILE A 109 -10.09 1.57 6.28
N MET A 110 -10.85 0.65 5.68
CA MET A 110 -11.87 -0.13 6.40
C MET A 110 -11.27 -1.00 7.49
N GLU A 111 -10.11 -1.64 7.26
CA GLU A 111 -9.42 -2.44 8.26
C GLU A 111 -8.85 -1.63 9.43
N ARG A 112 -8.78 -0.30 9.28
CA ARG A 112 -8.48 0.62 10.38
C ARG A 112 -9.73 1.20 11.04
N TYR A 113 -10.77 1.44 10.24
CA TYR A 113 -12.02 2.02 10.71
C TYR A 113 -12.84 1.03 11.56
N PHE A 114 -12.87 -0.26 11.17
CA PHE A 114 -13.56 -1.30 11.92
C PHE A 114 -12.71 -1.80 13.09
N THR A 115 -12.39 -0.90 13.99
CA THR A 115 -11.61 -1.19 15.22
C THR A 115 -12.50 -1.36 16.42
N ASN A 116 -12.00 -2.08 17.44
CA ASN A 116 -12.61 -2.13 18.76
C ASN A 116 -12.16 -0.99 19.70
N THR A 117 -11.21 -0.15 19.25
CA THR A 117 -10.72 0.99 20.02
C THR A 117 -11.80 2.04 20.16
N GLN A 118 -12.02 2.51 21.39
CA GLN A 118 -13.04 3.52 21.71
C GLN A 118 -12.41 4.92 21.72
N GLU A 119 -13.25 5.95 21.60
CA GLU A 119 -12.87 7.37 21.69
C GLU A 119 -11.84 7.81 20.65
N VAL A 120 -12.00 7.35 19.41
CA VAL A 120 -11.10 7.63 18.29
C VAL A 120 -11.73 8.56 17.24
N GLU A 121 -12.57 9.51 17.66
CA GLU A 121 -13.38 10.40 16.79
C GLU A 121 -12.59 11.05 15.66
N ILE A 122 -11.37 11.54 15.90
CA ILE A 122 -10.53 12.11 14.83
C ILE A 122 -10.13 11.05 13.81
N GLY A 123 -9.75 9.85 14.26
CA GLY A 123 -9.44 8.72 13.39
C GLY A 123 -10.62 8.35 12.51
N ASP A 124 -11.81 8.25 13.10
CA ASP A 124 -13.05 7.94 12.39
C ASP A 124 -13.36 8.99 11.30
N ARG A 125 -13.28 10.27 11.62
CA ARG A 125 -13.51 11.34 10.63
C ARG A 125 -12.49 11.32 9.50
N LEU A 126 -11.21 11.02 9.78
CA LEU A 126 -10.19 10.88 8.75
C LEU A 126 -10.47 9.69 7.82
N CYS A 127 -10.86 8.55 8.38
CA CYS A 127 -11.28 7.37 7.62
C CYS A 127 -12.51 7.67 6.75
N GLU A 128 -13.59 8.18 7.34
CA GLU A 128 -14.83 8.49 6.65
C GLU A 128 -14.64 9.54 5.55
N GLY A 129 -13.92 10.63 5.85
CA GLY A 129 -13.65 11.68 4.88
C GLY A 129 -12.84 11.17 3.70
N THR A 130 -11.84 10.31 3.96
CA THR A 130 -11.02 9.72 2.89
C THR A 130 -11.82 8.71 2.06
N LEU A 131 -12.62 7.84 2.69
CA LEU A 131 -13.53 6.92 1.98
C LEU A 131 -14.53 7.68 1.12
N MET A 132 -15.13 8.74 1.64
CA MET A 132 -16.08 9.58 0.89
C MET A 132 -15.42 10.22 -0.34
N ALA A 133 -14.18 10.71 -0.19
CA ALA A 133 -13.42 11.25 -1.32
C ALA A 133 -13.17 10.17 -2.39
N ILE A 134 -12.76 8.97 -2.00
CA ILE A 134 -12.55 7.85 -2.93
C ILE A 134 -13.85 7.49 -3.66
N ILE A 135 -14.96 7.36 -2.94
CA ILE A 135 -16.28 7.04 -3.52
C ILE A 135 -16.73 8.08 -4.55
N ASN A 136 -16.44 9.36 -4.29
CA ASN A 136 -16.82 10.45 -5.19
C ASN A 136 -15.89 10.57 -6.42
N GLU A 137 -14.60 10.29 -6.26
CA GLU A 137 -13.60 10.51 -7.30
C GLU A 137 -13.37 9.29 -8.21
N ALA A 138 -13.47 8.08 -7.68
CA ALA A 138 -13.24 6.86 -8.47
C ALA A 138 -14.15 6.75 -9.70
N PRO A 139 -15.50 7.03 -9.63
CA PRO A 139 -16.34 7.00 -10.81
C PRO A 139 -15.98 8.05 -11.88
N LYS A 140 -15.38 9.17 -11.49
CA LYS A 140 -14.90 10.19 -12.44
C LYS A 140 -13.72 9.67 -13.24
N VAL A 141 -12.72 9.09 -12.58
CA VAL A 141 -11.57 8.47 -13.23
C VAL A 141 -11.98 7.31 -14.14
N MET A 142 -12.96 6.51 -13.72
CA MET A 142 -13.47 5.41 -14.55
C MET A 142 -14.16 5.90 -15.84
N ARG A 143 -14.78 7.08 -15.82
CA ARG A 143 -15.40 7.71 -17.00
C ARG A 143 -14.41 8.50 -17.85
N ASN A 144 -13.47 9.18 -17.21
CA ASN A 144 -12.43 9.97 -17.86
C ASN A 144 -11.06 9.66 -17.21
N PRO A 145 -10.28 8.74 -17.79
CA PRO A 145 -8.97 8.35 -17.23
C PRO A 145 -7.94 9.48 -17.13
N GLU A 146 -8.13 10.58 -17.87
CA GLU A 146 -7.25 11.74 -17.89
C GLU A 146 -7.75 12.91 -17.02
N ASP A 147 -8.77 12.68 -16.18
CA ASP A 147 -9.22 13.68 -15.20
C ASP A 147 -8.15 13.89 -14.14
N TYR A 148 -7.35 14.94 -14.32
CA TYR A 148 -6.24 15.28 -13.43
C TYR A 148 -6.68 15.43 -11.97
N GLY A 149 -7.79 16.16 -11.74
CA GLY A 149 -8.28 16.41 -10.39
C GLY A 149 -8.69 15.13 -9.68
N ALA A 150 -9.45 14.26 -10.36
CA ALA A 150 -9.88 12.99 -9.80
C ALA A 150 -8.68 12.04 -9.57
N ARG A 151 -7.73 11.97 -10.51
CA ARG A 151 -6.48 11.20 -10.34
C ARG A 151 -5.65 11.69 -9.17
N ALA A 152 -5.52 13.02 -9.00
CA ALA A 152 -4.77 13.62 -7.90
C ALA A 152 -5.40 13.27 -6.54
N ASN A 153 -6.73 13.36 -6.43
CA ASN A 153 -7.45 12.98 -5.23
C ASN A 153 -7.29 11.50 -4.88
N LEU A 154 -7.43 10.60 -5.85
CA LEU A 154 -7.20 9.17 -5.62
C LEU A 154 -5.76 8.85 -5.23
N MET A 155 -4.78 9.50 -5.89
CA MET A 155 -3.37 9.31 -5.57
C MET A 155 -3.05 9.75 -4.14
N TRP A 156 -3.58 10.89 -3.70
CA TRP A 156 -3.42 11.38 -2.34
C TRP A 156 -4.16 10.50 -1.32
N ALA A 157 -5.40 10.09 -1.63
CA ALA A 157 -6.19 9.20 -0.78
C ALA A 157 -5.50 7.85 -0.54
N GLY A 158 -4.91 7.24 -1.58
CA GLY A 158 -4.17 5.99 -1.46
C GLY A 158 -2.97 6.11 -0.51
N MET A 159 -2.24 7.23 -0.58
CA MET A 159 -1.14 7.49 0.34
C MET A 159 -1.65 7.67 1.79
N ILE A 160 -2.71 8.47 2.01
CA ILE A 160 -3.31 8.66 3.35
C ILE A 160 -3.84 7.35 3.90
N ALA A 161 -4.44 6.50 3.07
CA ALA A 161 -4.99 5.22 3.46
C ALA A 161 -3.96 4.31 4.14
N HIS A 162 -2.67 4.43 3.80
CA HIS A 162 -1.65 3.49 4.31
C HIS A 162 -0.42 4.13 4.95
N ASN A 163 -0.31 5.45 5.03
CA ASN A 163 0.84 6.12 5.66
C ASN A 163 0.80 6.13 7.21
N GLY A 164 -0.27 5.61 7.80
CA GLY A 164 -0.52 5.57 9.23
C GLY A 164 -1.50 6.64 9.74
N THR A 165 -1.90 7.62 8.90
CA THR A 165 -2.79 8.71 9.33
C THR A 165 -4.16 8.19 9.78
N CYS A 166 -4.78 7.28 9.02
CA CYS A 166 -6.09 6.70 9.34
C CYS A 166 -6.07 5.71 10.51
N GLY A 167 -4.89 5.24 10.96
CA GLY A 167 -4.76 4.25 12.03
C GLY A 167 -4.20 4.81 13.34
N VAL A 168 -4.06 6.13 13.45
CA VAL A 168 -3.47 6.73 14.67
C VAL A 168 -4.36 6.49 15.88
N GLY A 169 -3.79 5.83 16.89
CA GLY A 169 -4.48 5.52 18.14
C GLY A 169 -5.44 4.34 18.09
N CYS A 170 -5.56 3.66 16.92
CA CYS A 170 -6.46 2.53 16.75
C CYS A 170 -5.68 1.20 16.71
N GLU A 171 -6.30 0.14 17.22
CA GLU A 171 -5.91 -1.23 16.88
C GLU A 171 -6.29 -1.49 15.42
N GLU A 172 -5.33 -1.97 14.63
CA GLU A 172 -5.54 -2.30 13.23
C GLU A 172 -5.80 -3.80 13.09
N ASP A 173 -6.83 -4.19 12.34
CA ASP A 173 -7.11 -5.58 11.98
C ASP A 173 -6.85 -5.77 10.47
N TRP A 174 -5.94 -6.67 10.14
CA TRP A 174 -5.50 -6.96 8.78
C TRP A 174 -6.00 -8.31 8.27
N ALA A 175 -7.13 -8.81 8.80
CA ALA A 175 -7.64 -10.14 8.47
C ALA A 175 -7.92 -10.31 6.98
N SER A 176 -8.58 -9.33 6.33
CA SER A 176 -8.89 -9.39 4.90
C SER A 176 -7.62 -9.42 4.05
N HIS A 177 -6.63 -8.57 4.37
CA HIS A 177 -5.34 -8.57 3.67
C HIS A 177 -4.57 -9.88 3.86
N PHE A 178 -4.53 -10.45 5.06
CA PHE A 178 -3.83 -11.71 5.29
C PHE A 178 -4.49 -12.88 4.55
N LEU A 179 -5.82 -12.95 4.52
CA LEU A 179 -6.53 -13.96 3.74
C LEU A 179 -6.27 -13.79 2.23
N GLU A 180 -6.30 -12.55 1.74
CA GLU A 180 -6.02 -12.26 0.34
C GLU A 180 -4.58 -12.62 -0.04
N HIS A 181 -3.60 -12.38 0.84
CA HIS A 181 -2.20 -12.74 0.59
C HIS A 181 -2.05 -14.23 0.27
N GLU A 182 -2.73 -15.11 1.00
CA GLU A 182 -2.72 -16.55 0.74
C GLU A 182 -3.35 -16.88 -0.62
N ILE A 183 -4.48 -16.25 -0.93
CA ILE A 183 -5.19 -16.46 -2.21
C ILE A 183 -4.33 -15.97 -3.38
N SER A 184 -3.76 -14.77 -3.28
CA SER A 184 -2.96 -14.21 -4.37
C SER A 184 -1.62 -14.92 -4.55
N ALA A 185 -1.02 -15.43 -3.47
CA ALA A 185 0.21 -16.23 -3.55
C ALA A 185 0.00 -17.53 -4.33
N ILE A 186 -1.14 -18.20 -4.13
CA ILE A 186 -1.46 -19.50 -4.74
C ILE A 186 -1.99 -19.34 -6.17
N TYR A 187 -2.92 -18.39 -6.38
CA TYR A 187 -3.70 -18.28 -7.62
C TYR A 187 -3.27 -17.11 -8.52
N GLY A 188 -2.35 -16.26 -8.07
CA GLY A 188 -1.89 -15.10 -8.85
C GLY A 188 -2.97 -14.05 -9.08
N VAL A 189 -3.97 -13.95 -8.20
CA VAL A 189 -5.03 -12.95 -8.28
C VAL A 189 -4.44 -11.56 -8.05
N THR A 190 -4.90 -10.56 -8.81
CA THR A 190 -4.55 -9.17 -8.57
C THR A 190 -5.05 -8.74 -7.19
N HIS A 191 -4.17 -8.20 -6.36
CA HIS A 191 -4.41 -7.93 -4.92
C HIS A 191 -5.73 -7.19 -4.65
N GLY A 192 -5.96 -6.04 -5.27
CA GLY A 192 -7.20 -5.29 -5.06
C GLY A 192 -8.46 -6.00 -5.60
N ALA A 193 -8.32 -6.89 -6.59
CA ALA A 193 -9.43 -7.73 -7.03
C ALA A 193 -9.77 -8.80 -5.98
N GLY A 194 -8.75 -9.42 -5.38
CA GLY A 194 -8.94 -10.36 -4.27
C GLY A 194 -9.59 -9.72 -3.05
N LEU A 195 -9.21 -8.48 -2.71
CA LEU A 195 -9.81 -7.72 -1.61
C LEU A 195 -11.26 -7.27 -1.88
N SER A 196 -11.72 -7.27 -3.13
CA SER A 196 -13.06 -6.83 -3.51
C SER A 196 -14.13 -7.94 -3.41
N VAL A 197 -13.74 -9.16 -3.06
CA VAL A 197 -14.61 -10.35 -2.92
C VAL A 197 -14.78 -10.67 -1.44
#